data_cc2e5531c0fea2f01cc0e47442b2ce5b
#
_entry.id   cc2e5531c0fea2f01cc0e47442b2ce5b
#
_cell.length_a   1.000
_cell.length_b   1.000
_cell.length_c   1.000
_cell.angle_alpha   90.00
_cell.angle_beta   90.00
_cell.angle_gamma   90.00
#
_symmetry.space_group_name_H-M   'P 1'
#
loop_
_entity.id
_entity.type
_entity.pdbx_description
1 polymer ?
#
loop_
_entity_poly.entity_id
_entity_poly.type
_entity_poly.pdbx_seq_one_letter_code
_entity_poly.pdbx_strand_id
1 'polypeptide(L)'
;VKYSAKGFEHGFSSSMTYLNDWFFVPFFMFGWLPIIVYSKVRSIPEYFEKRFNPSARFLATVLLLLYMIGYIGIGFLTLGKAVIPMLPETFYIFGTTLDVTLMRAIVVIAIITGVYITFGGQTAVIFTDLLQGFILIFAGFMLFAIGIAYVGGGQAFWDLLPTTWKFPLANFNEPSSFNFVGIFWQDAVAGSVGFLFMNQGLLMRFMACKSVNEGRKAAAVNILFVLPLSAIVVGNAGWLGKAISTLSPDIISPNTSPDEIFVVVASIVTSPGVFGFVMAALTAALMSTVDTLINATAAIFINDV
;
A
#
# COMPACT_ATOMS: atom_id res chain seq x y z
N VAL A 1 -1.30 -6.56 3.44
CA VAL A 1 -2.01 -7.83 3.25
C VAL A 1 -1.53 -8.53 1.97
N LYS A 2 -1.77 -7.99 0.75
CA LYS A 2 -1.37 -8.66 -0.51
C LYS A 2 0.14 -8.94 -0.63
N TYR A 3 1.00 -8.04 -0.18
CA TYR A 3 2.45 -8.26 -0.20
C TYR A 3 2.90 -9.33 0.80
N SER A 4 2.25 -9.41 1.96
CA SER A 4 2.47 -10.51 2.90
C SER A 4 2.01 -11.86 2.33
N ALA A 5 0.88 -11.87 1.59
CA ALA A 5 0.42 -13.06 0.86
C ALA A 5 1.48 -13.52 -0.15
N LYS A 6 1.99 -12.62 -0.97
CA LYS A 6 3.07 -12.92 -1.92
C LYS A 6 4.37 -13.37 -1.21
N GLY A 7 4.68 -12.79 -0.05
CA GLY A 7 5.80 -13.23 0.79
C GLY A 7 5.65 -14.66 1.28
N PHE A 8 4.44 -15.05 1.64
CA PHE A 8 4.12 -16.42 2.07
C PHE A 8 4.19 -17.44 0.92
N GLU A 9 3.76 -17.06 -0.27
CA GLU A 9 3.75 -17.91 -1.46
C GLU A 9 5.13 -18.04 -2.12
N HIS A 10 5.93 -16.95 -2.17
CA HIS A 10 7.13 -16.85 -3.02
C HIS A 10 8.39 -16.41 -2.28
N GLY A 11 8.33 -16.16 -0.98
CA GLY A 11 9.49 -15.78 -0.17
C GLY A 11 10.05 -14.39 -0.49
N PHE A 12 11.37 -14.25 -0.45
CA PHE A 12 12.04 -12.95 -0.62
C PHE A 12 11.89 -12.36 -2.03
N SER A 13 11.71 -13.19 -3.04
CA SER A 13 11.46 -12.73 -4.41
C SER A 13 10.19 -11.90 -4.56
N SER A 14 9.23 -12.05 -3.62
CA SER A 14 8.03 -11.21 -3.56
C SER A 14 8.32 -9.72 -3.40
N SER A 15 9.48 -9.35 -2.85
CA SER A 15 9.91 -7.95 -2.74
C SER A 15 10.04 -7.24 -4.09
N MET A 16 10.26 -8.00 -5.17
CA MET A 16 10.32 -7.44 -6.52
C MET A 16 9.02 -6.76 -6.94
N THR A 17 7.86 -7.25 -6.48
CA THR A 17 6.56 -6.62 -6.77
C THR A 17 6.42 -5.25 -6.11
N TYR A 18 7.19 -4.97 -5.07
CA TYR A 18 7.21 -3.67 -4.40
C TYR A 18 8.34 -2.76 -4.90
N LEU A 19 9.46 -3.36 -5.34
CA LEU A 19 10.64 -2.63 -5.83
C LEU A 19 10.60 -2.36 -7.34
N ASN A 20 9.53 -2.76 -8.02
CA ASN A 20 9.35 -2.58 -9.47
C ASN A 20 9.44 -1.11 -9.92
N ASP A 21 9.05 -0.17 -9.08
CA ASP A 21 9.15 1.27 -9.34
C ASP A 21 10.58 1.75 -9.63
N TRP A 22 11.59 0.99 -9.19
CA TRP A 22 13.00 1.34 -9.43
C TRP A 22 13.34 1.54 -10.90
N PHE A 23 12.68 0.82 -11.80
CA PHE A 23 12.87 0.97 -13.24
C PHE A 23 12.38 2.33 -13.76
N PHE A 24 11.29 2.84 -13.20
CA PHE A 24 10.60 4.03 -13.73
C PHE A 24 10.86 5.31 -12.96
N VAL A 25 11.34 5.23 -11.71
CA VAL A 25 11.63 6.44 -10.91
C VAL A 25 12.67 7.36 -11.58
N PRO A 26 13.74 6.89 -12.25
CA PRO A 26 14.64 7.78 -12.99
C PRO A 26 13.91 8.55 -14.11
N PHE A 27 13.02 7.91 -14.86
CA PHE A 27 12.22 8.58 -15.90
C PHE A 27 11.25 9.58 -15.29
N PHE A 28 10.67 9.26 -14.14
CA PHE A 28 9.87 10.19 -13.37
C PHE A 28 10.69 11.42 -12.93
N MET A 29 11.85 11.21 -12.31
CA MET A 29 12.69 12.27 -11.74
C MET A 29 13.25 13.22 -12.79
N PHE A 30 13.70 12.70 -13.92
CA PHE A 30 14.40 13.47 -14.94
C PHE A 30 13.52 13.87 -16.12
N GLY A 31 12.42 13.17 -16.34
CA GLY A 31 11.45 13.43 -17.40
C GLY A 31 10.17 14.08 -16.88
N TRP A 32 9.33 13.30 -16.23
CA TRP A 32 7.95 13.69 -15.90
C TRP A 32 7.85 14.81 -14.86
N LEU A 33 8.59 14.71 -13.78
CA LEU A 33 8.56 15.72 -12.70
C LEU A 33 8.91 17.13 -13.18
N PRO A 34 10.00 17.36 -13.96
CA PRO A 34 10.27 18.67 -14.54
C PRO A 34 9.15 19.17 -15.46
N ILE A 35 8.61 18.28 -16.31
CA ILE A 35 7.55 18.66 -17.25
C ILE A 35 6.34 19.20 -16.48
N ILE A 36 5.87 18.48 -15.46
CA ILE A 36 4.70 18.89 -14.68
C ILE A 36 4.96 20.17 -13.89
N VAL A 37 6.09 20.29 -13.21
CA VAL A 37 6.41 21.47 -12.40
C VAL A 37 6.54 22.72 -13.27
N TYR A 38 7.23 22.64 -14.41
CA TYR A 38 7.39 23.79 -15.30
C TYR A 38 6.14 24.11 -16.12
N SER A 39 5.29 23.13 -16.39
CA SER A 39 4.01 23.35 -17.07
C SER A 39 3.00 24.10 -16.20
N LYS A 40 3.24 24.17 -14.88
CA LYS A 40 2.36 24.84 -13.90
C LYS A 40 0.90 24.39 -14.02
N VAL A 41 0.69 23.10 -14.23
CA VAL A 41 -0.64 22.50 -14.30
C VAL A 41 -1.10 22.12 -12.90
N ARG A 42 -2.42 22.12 -12.68
CA ARG A 42 -3.04 21.73 -11.41
C ARG A 42 -3.47 20.27 -11.39
N SER A 43 -3.68 19.71 -12.60
CA SER A 43 -4.12 18.33 -12.77
C SER A 43 -3.43 17.67 -13.97
N ILE A 44 -3.45 16.34 -13.99
CA ILE A 44 -2.96 15.57 -15.13
C ILE A 44 -3.83 15.83 -16.38
N PRO A 45 -5.17 15.88 -16.29
CA PRO A 45 -6.00 16.24 -17.44
C PRO A 45 -5.66 17.62 -18.03
N GLU A 46 -5.39 18.63 -17.20
CA GLU A 46 -4.98 19.96 -17.66
C GLU A 46 -3.66 19.90 -18.46
N TYR A 47 -2.71 19.02 -18.07
CA TYR A 47 -1.50 18.80 -18.85
C TYR A 47 -1.82 18.26 -20.25
N PHE A 48 -2.74 17.30 -20.35
CA PHE A 48 -3.13 16.75 -21.65
C PHE A 48 -3.82 17.78 -22.54
N GLU A 49 -4.59 18.71 -21.96
CA GLU A 49 -5.17 19.82 -22.70
C GLU A 49 -4.07 20.73 -23.29
N LYS A 50 -3.13 21.17 -22.44
CA LYS A 50 -2.02 22.03 -22.87
C LYS A 50 -1.11 21.37 -23.88
N ARG A 51 -0.97 20.06 -23.82
CA ARG A 51 -0.11 19.30 -24.73
C ARG A 51 -0.77 18.96 -26.05
N PHE A 52 -2.08 18.72 -26.04
CA PHE A 52 -2.84 18.23 -27.18
C PHE A 52 -4.05 19.12 -27.46
N ASN A 53 -5.17 18.88 -26.81
CA ASN A 53 -6.43 19.60 -27.03
C ASN A 53 -7.45 19.36 -25.89
N PRO A 54 -8.60 20.10 -25.87
CA PRO A 54 -9.65 19.90 -24.86
C PRO A 54 -10.26 18.49 -24.84
N SER A 55 -10.35 17.81 -25.99
CA SER A 55 -10.87 16.44 -26.03
C SER A 55 -9.95 15.46 -25.30
N ALA A 56 -8.64 15.68 -25.37
CA ALA A 56 -7.66 14.89 -24.60
C ALA A 56 -7.80 15.11 -23.09
N ARG A 57 -8.10 16.35 -22.66
CA ARG A 57 -8.45 16.62 -21.25
C ARG A 57 -9.66 15.85 -20.80
N PHE A 58 -10.77 15.95 -21.59
CA PHE A 58 -12.01 15.24 -21.27
C PHE A 58 -11.79 13.73 -21.12
N LEU A 59 -11.10 13.12 -22.08
CA LEU A 59 -10.81 11.68 -22.04
C LEU A 59 -9.96 11.31 -20.83
N ALA A 60 -8.90 12.08 -20.55
CA ALA A 60 -8.04 11.85 -19.40
C ALA A 60 -8.82 12.01 -18.09
N THR A 61 -9.69 13.01 -17.96
CA THR A 61 -10.56 13.21 -16.79
C THR A 61 -11.45 12.00 -16.55
N VAL A 62 -12.15 11.51 -17.57
CA VAL A 62 -13.05 10.35 -17.44
C VAL A 62 -12.27 9.10 -17.01
N LEU A 63 -11.14 8.81 -17.68
CA LEU A 63 -10.34 7.63 -17.36
C LEU A 63 -9.75 7.70 -15.94
N LEU A 64 -9.23 8.86 -15.54
CA LEU A 64 -8.68 9.02 -14.19
C LEU A 64 -9.74 8.95 -13.10
N LEU A 65 -10.90 9.55 -13.30
CA LEU A 65 -12.01 9.45 -12.34
C LEU A 65 -12.49 8.01 -12.19
N LEU A 66 -12.66 7.27 -13.27
CA LEU A 66 -13.03 5.85 -13.21
C LEU A 66 -11.98 5.02 -12.45
N TYR A 67 -10.70 5.22 -12.77
CA TYR A 67 -9.60 4.57 -12.07
C TYR A 67 -9.61 4.87 -10.56
N MET A 68 -9.70 6.15 -10.19
CA MET A 68 -9.61 6.58 -8.79
C MET A 68 -10.83 6.15 -7.97
N ILE A 69 -12.05 6.27 -8.51
CA ILE A 69 -13.27 5.83 -7.84
C ILE A 69 -13.24 4.31 -7.62
N GLY A 70 -12.83 3.54 -8.64
CA GLY A 70 -12.66 2.09 -8.51
C GLY A 70 -11.65 1.72 -7.43
N TYR A 71 -10.52 2.43 -7.40
CA TYR A 71 -9.46 2.18 -6.41
C TYR A 71 -9.87 2.58 -4.99
N ILE A 72 -10.62 3.69 -4.82
CA ILE A 72 -11.22 4.07 -3.53
C ILE A 72 -12.16 2.97 -3.02
N GLY A 73 -13.01 2.42 -3.89
CA GLY A 73 -13.91 1.32 -3.54
C GLY A 73 -13.18 0.07 -3.05
N ILE A 74 -12.12 -0.34 -3.77
CA ILE A 74 -11.24 -1.45 -3.35
C ILE A 74 -10.53 -1.12 -2.04
N GLY A 75 -10.09 0.13 -1.86
CA GLY A 75 -9.45 0.62 -0.64
C GLY A 75 -10.36 0.48 0.58
N PHE A 76 -11.60 0.97 0.50
CA PHE A 76 -12.59 0.82 1.57
C PHE A 76 -12.98 -0.62 1.85
N LEU A 77 -13.10 -1.46 0.81
CA LEU A 77 -13.36 -2.89 0.97
C LEU A 77 -12.23 -3.57 1.74
N THR A 78 -10.98 -3.28 1.37
CA THR A 78 -9.80 -3.85 2.03
C THR A 78 -9.69 -3.37 3.47
N LEU A 79 -9.94 -2.08 3.71
CA LEU A 79 -9.93 -1.48 5.03
C LEU A 79 -11.03 -2.06 5.92
N GLY A 80 -12.25 -2.21 5.41
CA GLY A 80 -13.35 -2.85 6.11
C GLY A 80 -13.03 -4.29 6.51
N LYS A 81 -12.47 -5.08 5.59
CA LYS A 81 -12.03 -6.46 5.89
C LYS A 81 -10.92 -6.52 6.94
N ALA A 82 -10.00 -5.55 6.96
CA ALA A 82 -8.93 -5.50 7.96
C ALA A 82 -9.44 -5.11 9.35
N VAL A 83 -10.48 -4.28 9.43
CA VAL A 83 -11.02 -3.77 10.70
C VAL A 83 -12.05 -4.72 11.33
N ILE A 84 -12.85 -5.44 10.54
CA ILE A 84 -13.91 -6.34 11.06
C ILE A 84 -13.40 -7.31 12.13
N PRO A 85 -12.28 -8.02 11.97
CA PRO A 85 -11.79 -8.96 12.99
C PRO A 85 -11.44 -8.32 14.34
N MET A 86 -11.34 -6.98 14.39
CA MET A 86 -11.02 -6.21 15.58
C MET A 86 -12.26 -5.70 16.31
N LEU A 87 -13.43 -5.78 15.67
CA LEU A 87 -14.70 -5.29 16.22
C LEU A 87 -15.50 -6.42 16.84
N PRO A 88 -16.32 -6.11 17.87
CA PRO A 88 -17.28 -7.08 18.38
C PRO A 88 -18.33 -7.41 17.31
N GLU A 89 -18.95 -8.58 17.38
CA GLU A 89 -20.00 -8.98 16.42
C GLU A 89 -21.23 -8.05 16.47
N THR A 90 -21.49 -7.46 17.63
CA THR A 90 -22.62 -6.56 17.84
C THR A 90 -22.25 -5.39 18.73
N PHE A 91 -22.79 -4.21 18.42
CA PHE A 91 -22.76 -3.03 19.30
C PHE A 91 -24.14 -2.80 19.92
N TYR A 92 -24.17 -2.46 21.19
CA TYR A 92 -25.39 -2.02 21.87
C TYR A 92 -25.43 -0.50 21.90
N ILE A 93 -26.33 0.10 21.10
CA ILE A 93 -26.43 1.55 20.95
C ILE A 93 -27.90 1.97 21.13
N PHE A 94 -28.18 2.87 22.07
CA PHE A 94 -29.51 3.41 22.35
C PHE A 94 -30.60 2.35 22.54
N GLY A 95 -30.28 1.24 23.22
CA GLY A 95 -31.28 0.20 23.51
C GLY A 95 -31.50 -0.80 22.36
N THR A 96 -30.75 -0.72 21.28
CA THR A 96 -30.85 -1.60 20.12
C THR A 96 -29.51 -2.29 19.87
N THR A 97 -29.52 -3.58 19.53
CA THR A 97 -28.33 -4.32 19.07
C THR A 97 -28.13 -4.07 17.58
N LEU A 98 -26.93 -3.64 17.22
CA LEU A 98 -26.52 -3.45 15.84
C LEU A 98 -25.44 -4.47 15.48
N ASP A 99 -25.72 -5.37 14.55
CA ASP A 99 -24.74 -6.33 14.05
C ASP A 99 -23.64 -5.59 13.26
N VAL A 100 -22.39 -5.98 13.46
CA VAL A 100 -21.27 -5.43 12.72
C VAL A 100 -21.13 -6.17 11.40
N THR A 101 -21.61 -5.55 10.33
CA THR A 101 -21.45 -6.07 8.98
C THR A 101 -20.33 -5.32 8.24
N LEU A 102 -19.74 -5.96 7.22
CA LEU A 102 -18.71 -5.35 6.39
C LEU A 102 -19.17 -4.00 5.82
N MET A 103 -20.40 -3.92 5.34
CA MET A 103 -20.95 -2.69 4.78
C MET A 103 -21.08 -1.58 5.82
N ARG A 104 -21.53 -1.90 7.04
CA ARG A 104 -21.64 -0.92 8.13
C ARG A 104 -20.26 -0.41 8.55
N ALA A 105 -19.27 -1.29 8.66
CA ALA A 105 -17.89 -0.90 8.95
C ALA A 105 -17.34 0.05 7.86
N ILE A 106 -17.53 -0.28 6.59
CA ILE A 106 -17.11 0.56 5.46
C ILE A 106 -17.77 1.93 5.52
N VAL A 107 -19.08 2.00 5.75
CA VAL A 107 -19.81 3.29 5.82
C VAL A 107 -19.29 4.17 6.96
N VAL A 108 -19.09 3.60 8.15
CA VAL A 108 -18.55 4.35 9.30
C VAL A 108 -17.15 4.87 9.00
N ILE A 109 -16.28 4.04 8.46
CA ILE A 109 -14.92 4.44 8.09
C ILE A 109 -14.96 5.53 7.01
N ALA A 110 -15.82 5.39 6.00
CA ALA A 110 -15.97 6.39 4.94
C ALA A 110 -16.44 7.74 5.46
N ILE A 111 -17.37 7.76 6.41
CA ILE A 111 -17.84 8.99 7.06
C ILE A 111 -16.69 9.64 7.85
N ILE A 112 -15.98 8.89 8.69
CA ILE A 112 -14.85 9.40 9.47
C ILE A 112 -13.78 9.98 8.53
N THR A 113 -13.40 9.23 7.49
CA THR A 113 -12.42 9.66 6.49
C THR A 113 -12.87 10.93 5.77
N GLY A 114 -14.12 10.96 5.30
CA GLY A 114 -14.69 12.11 4.62
C GLY A 114 -14.73 13.38 5.48
N VAL A 115 -15.08 13.23 6.76
CA VAL A 115 -15.13 14.35 7.70
C VAL A 115 -13.75 14.98 7.88
N TYR A 116 -12.73 14.20 8.25
CA TYR A 116 -11.41 14.80 8.51
C TYR A 116 -10.74 15.35 7.24
N ILE A 117 -10.94 14.74 6.07
CA ILE A 117 -10.42 15.25 4.80
C ILE A 117 -11.09 16.59 4.45
N THR A 118 -12.41 16.70 4.64
CA THR A 118 -13.16 17.93 4.34
C THR A 118 -12.66 19.11 5.17
N PHE A 119 -12.37 18.90 6.45
CA PHE A 119 -11.87 19.96 7.33
C PHE A 119 -10.38 20.22 7.19
N GLY A 120 -9.59 19.19 6.90
CA GLY A 120 -8.12 19.26 6.90
C GLY A 120 -7.48 19.51 5.54
N GLY A 121 -8.14 19.12 4.46
CA GLY A 121 -7.65 19.25 3.08
C GLY A 121 -6.31 18.55 2.84
N GLN A 122 -5.63 18.91 1.74
CA GLN A 122 -4.36 18.30 1.31
C GLN A 122 -3.24 18.41 2.37
N THR A 123 -3.19 19.50 3.11
CA THR A 123 -2.14 19.71 4.12
C THR A 123 -2.27 18.69 5.25
N ALA A 124 -3.47 18.48 5.75
CA ALA A 124 -3.71 17.49 6.81
C ALA A 124 -3.39 16.08 6.31
N VAL A 125 -3.79 15.72 5.09
CA VAL A 125 -3.48 14.42 4.48
C VAL A 125 -1.98 14.17 4.43
N ILE A 126 -1.16 15.14 4.00
CA ILE A 126 0.30 15.00 3.96
C ILE A 126 0.89 14.74 5.36
N PHE A 127 0.43 15.47 6.39
CA PHE A 127 0.94 15.28 7.75
C PHE A 127 0.47 13.97 8.39
N THR A 128 -0.80 13.59 8.18
CA THR A 128 -1.32 12.30 8.67
C THR A 128 -0.60 11.14 8.00
N ASP A 129 -0.38 11.19 6.69
CA ASP A 129 0.35 10.15 5.94
C ASP A 129 1.78 9.97 6.43
N LEU A 130 2.47 11.07 6.73
CA LEU A 130 3.82 11.01 7.27
C LEU A 130 3.84 10.26 8.62
N LEU A 131 2.93 10.62 9.53
CA LEU A 131 2.82 9.95 10.84
C LEU A 131 2.44 8.48 10.69
N GLN A 132 1.45 8.18 9.86
CA GLN A 132 0.98 6.83 9.58
C GLN A 132 2.08 5.97 8.95
N GLY A 133 2.89 6.55 8.06
CA GLY A 133 4.06 5.88 7.47
C GLY A 133 5.10 5.48 8.51
N PHE A 134 5.43 6.38 9.45
CA PHE A 134 6.34 6.06 10.55
C PHE A 134 5.78 4.96 11.47
N ILE A 135 4.51 5.05 11.83
CA ILE A 135 3.85 4.04 12.67
C ILE A 135 3.87 2.68 11.97
N LEU A 136 3.58 2.63 10.66
CA LEU A 136 3.62 1.39 9.87
C LEU A 136 5.02 0.78 9.83
N ILE A 137 6.05 1.58 9.53
CA ILE A 137 7.44 1.11 9.48
C ILE A 137 7.86 0.55 10.84
N PHE A 138 7.57 1.28 11.92
CA PHE A 138 7.89 0.84 13.28
C PHE A 138 7.15 -0.46 13.64
N ALA A 139 5.83 -0.53 13.42
CA ALA A 139 5.03 -1.71 13.71
C ALA A 139 5.49 -2.92 12.90
N GLY A 140 5.85 -2.74 11.63
CA GLY A 140 6.32 -3.82 10.79
C GLY A 140 7.68 -4.36 11.20
N PHE A 141 8.64 -3.51 11.56
CA PHE A 141 9.93 -3.97 12.11
C PHE A 141 9.76 -4.61 13.49
N MET A 142 8.88 -4.07 14.33
CA MET A 142 8.56 -4.65 15.63
C MET A 142 7.95 -6.05 15.46
N LEU A 143 6.98 -6.22 14.56
CA LEU A 143 6.40 -7.54 14.24
C LEU A 143 7.48 -8.52 13.75
N PHE A 144 8.37 -8.05 12.89
CA PHE A 144 9.46 -8.88 12.35
C PHE A 144 10.43 -9.31 13.45
N ALA A 145 10.86 -8.39 14.32
CA ALA A 145 11.75 -8.70 15.42
C ALA A 145 11.14 -9.71 16.42
N ILE A 146 9.87 -9.51 16.78
CA ILE A 146 9.15 -10.42 17.67
C ILE A 146 8.98 -11.80 17.00
N GLY A 147 8.63 -11.83 15.72
CA GLY A 147 8.48 -13.06 14.95
C GLY A 147 9.78 -13.85 14.81
N ILE A 148 10.92 -13.17 14.58
CA ILE A 148 12.24 -13.80 14.58
C ILE A 148 12.57 -14.40 15.95
N ALA A 149 12.29 -13.67 17.04
CA ALA A 149 12.48 -14.19 18.39
C ALA A 149 11.58 -15.41 18.66
N TYR A 150 10.33 -15.39 18.18
CA TYR A 150 9.38 -16.49 18.33
C TYR A 150 9.85 -17.78 17.67
N VAL A 151 10.47 -17.74 16.50
CA VAL A 151 10.98 -18.92 15.78
C VAL A 151 12.37 -19.38 16.25
N GLY A 152 12.96 -18.72 17.26
CA GLY A 152 14.24 -19.12 17.85
C GLY A 152 15.46 -18.32 17.35
N GLY A 153 15.23 -17.17 16.74
CA GLY A 153 16.29 -16.25 16.30
C GLY A 153 16.53 -16.23 14.80
N GLY A 154 17.42 -15.35 14.35
CA GLY A 154 17.65 -15.12 12.92
C GLY A 154 18.20 -16.33 12.16
N GLN A 155 19.07 -17.12 12.79
CA GLN A 155 19.60 -18.33 12.16
C GLN A 155 18.48 -19.37 12.00
N ALA A 156 17.70 -19.63 13.05
CA ALA A 156 16.56 -20.55 13.00
C ALA A 156 15.54 -20.12 11.96
N PHE A 157 15.21 -18.83 11.91
CA PHE A 157 14.33 -18.27 10.87
C PHE A 157 14.86 -18.58 9.46
N TRP A 158 16.15 -18.34 9.22
CA TRP A 158 16.77 -18.62 7.92
C TRP A 158 16.73 -20.10 7.55
N ASP A 159 17.01 -20.99 8.51
CA ASP A 159 17.06 -22.42 8.28
C ASP A 159 15.65 -23.04 8.04
N LEU A 160 14.61 -22.47 8.66
CA LEU A 160 13.22 -22.87 8.48
C LEU A 160 12.65 -22.51 7.10
N LEU A 161 13.23 -21.51 6.42
CA LEU A 161 12.75 -21.13 5.09
C LEU A 161 13.20 -22.14 4.02
N PRO A 162 12.31 -22.55 3.10
CA PRO A 162 12.68 -23.36 1.95
C PRO A 162 13.76 -22.68 1.12
N THR A 163 14.63 -23.45 0.47
CA THR A 163 15.73 -22.91 -0.33
C THR A 163 15.27 -21.94 -1.41
N THR A 164 14.12 -22.23 -2.04
CA THR A 164 13.52 -21.38 -3.07
C THR A 164 13.03 -20.03 -2.54
N TRP A 165 12.67 -19.93 -1.24
CA TRP A 165 12.26 -18.68 -0.59
C TRP A 165 13.41 -17.72 -0.29
N LYS A 166 14.65 -18.22 -0.27
CA LYS A 166 15.86 -17.46 0.05
C LYS A 166 16.40 -16.63 -1.11
N PHE A 167 15.90 -16.85 -2.32
CA PHE A 167 16.31 -16.08 -3.49
C PHE A 167 15.59 -14.75 -3.56
N PRO A 168 16.32 -13.63 -3.72
CA PRO A 168 15.72 -12.29 -3.78
C PRO A 168 15.08 -11.96 -5.12
N LEU A 169 15.37 -12.74 -6.17
CA LEU A 169 14.86 -12.53 -7.52
C LEU A 169 13.97 -13.70 -7.93
N ALA A 170 12.84 -13.38 -8.57
CA ALA A 170 12.00 -14.38 -9.20
C ALA A 170 12.73 -15.00 -10.43
N ASN A 171 12.42 -16.26 -10.73
CA ASN A 171 12.89 -16.88 -11.94
C ASN A 171 12.40 -16.13 -13.18
N PHE A 172 13.10 -16.27 -14.30
CA PHE A 172 12.83 -15.45 -15.48
C PHE A 172 11.43 -15.67 -16.06
N ASN A 173 11.03 -16.92 -16.31
CA ASN A 173 9.75 -17.26 -16.97
C ASN A 173 8.85 -18.21 -16.18
N GLU A 174 9.31 -18.82 -15.10
CA GLU A 174 8.57 -19.83 -14.35
C GLU A 174 8.58 -19.56 -12.85
N PRO A 175 7.52 -19.92 -12.11
CA PRO A 175 6.23 -20.40 -12.64
C PRO A 175 5.42 -19.28 -13.33
N SER A 176 4.47 -19.64 -14.16
CA SER A 176 3.64 -18.67 -14.90
C SER A 176 2.86 -17.72 -13.99
N SER A 177 2.57 -18.16 -12.75
CA SER A 177 1.85 -17.35 -11.75
C SER A 177 2.71 -16.28 -11.08
N PHE A 178 4.04 -16.44 -11.07
CA PHE A 178 4.97 -15.52 -10.42
C PHE A 178 6.39 -15.66 -11.01
N ASN A 179 6.75 -14.79 -11.93
CA ASN A 179 8.06 -14.79 -12.59
C ASN A 179 8.48 -13.34 -12.92
N PHE A 180 9.77 -13.17 -13.25
CA PHE A 180 10.33 -11.86 -13.53
C PHE A 180 9.64 -11.14 -14.70
N VAL A 181 9.33 -11.85 -15.77
CA VAL A 181 8.68 -11.27 -16.96
C VAL A 181 7.28 -10.78 -16.62
N GLY A 182 6.50 -11.59 -15.87
CA GLY A 182 5.16 -11.20 -15.41
C GLY A 182 5.20 -9.97 -14.49
N ILE A 183 6.10 -9.96 -13.49
CA ILE A 183 6.30 -8.83 -12.58
C ILE A 183 6.71 -7.58 -13.37
N PHE A 184 7.65 -7.71 -14.32
CA PHE A 184 8.09 -6.58 -15.13
C PHE A 184 6.95 -5.95 -15.93
N TRP A 185 6.15 -6.75 -16.62
CA TRP A 185 5.06 -6.21 -17.45
C TRP A 185 3.87 -5.76 -16.63
N GLN A 186 3.45 -6.52 -15.62
CA GLN A 186 2.26 -6.24 -14.84
C GLN A 186 2.53 -5.15 -13.80
N ASP A 187 3.56 -5.31 -12.99
CA ASP A 187 3.80 -4.42 -11.85
C ASP A 187 4.69 -3.23 -12.25
N ALA A 188 5.79 -3.46 -12.98
CA ALA A 188 6.66 -2.37 -13.36
C ALA A 188 6.07 -1.55 -14.52
N VAL A 189 5.75 -2.13 -15.67
CA VAL A 189 5.27 -1.35 -16.83
C VAL A 189 3.85 -0.84 -16.58
N ALA A 190 2.88 -1.71 -16.38
CA ALA A 190 1.48 -1.28 -16.23
C ALA A 190 1.23 -0.60 -14.88
N GLY A 191 1.73 -1.17 -13.78
CA GLY A 191 1.53 -0.65 -12.43
C GLY A 191 2.26 0.66 -12.18
N SER A 192 3.59 0.71 -12.41
CA SER A 192 4.38 1.90 -12.11
C SER A 192 4.11 3.06 -13.06
N VAL A 193 3.83 2.81 -14.34
CA VAL A 193 3.41 3.89 -15.26
C VAL A 193 2.10 4.50 -14.78
N GLY A 194 1.11 3.69 -14.41
CA GLY A 194 -0.14 4.19 -13.84
C GLY A 194 0.07 4.93 -12.53
N PHE A 195 0.88 4.39 -11.63
CA PHE A 195 1.08 4.95 -10.29
C PHE A 195 1.99 6.19 -10.30
N LEU A 196 3.15 6.15 -10.96
CA LEU A 196 4.10 7.27 -10.91
C LEU A 196 3.68 8.43 -11.83
N PHE A 197 3.13 8.15 -13.01
CA PHE A 197 2.87 9.18 -14.02
C PHE A 197 1.41 9.63 -14.07
N MET A 198 0.46 8.77 -13.67
CA MET A 198 -0.97 9.05 -13.78
C MET A 198 -1.70 9.16 -12.43
N ASN A 199 -1.01 9.01 -11.30
CA ASN A 199 -1.61 9.18 -10.00
C ASN A 199 -1.61 10.66 -9.59
N GLN A 200 -2.77 11.30 -9.65
CA GLN A 200 -2.96 12.71 -9.26
C GLN A 200 -2.55 12.98 -7.81
N GLY A 201 -2.82 12.03 -6.87
CA GLY A 201 -2.47 12.19 -5.46
C GLY A 201 -0.95 12.23 -5.23
N LEU A 202 -0.19 11.39 -5.93
CA LEU A 202 1.27 11.42 -5.91
C LEU A 202 1.78 12.72 -6.54
N LEU A 203 1.24 13.10 -7.69
CA LEU A 203 1.64 14.30 -8.41
C LEU A 203 1.47 15.56 -7.56
N MET A 204 0.33 15.71 -6.87
CA MET A 204 0.05 16.88 -6.02
C MET A 204 1.11 17.05 -4.92
N ARG A 205 1.65 15.95 -4.37
CA ARG A 205 2.73 16.01 -3.37
C ARG A 205 4.03 16.54 -3.95
N PHE A 206 4.39 16.11 -5.15
CA PHE A 206 5.58 16.61 -5.84
C PHE A 206 5.42 18.07 -6.31
N MET A 207 4.21 18.47 -6.71
CA MET A 207 3.91 19.86 -7.05
C MET A 207 3.98 20.79 -5.84
N ALA A 208 3.75 20.29 -4.62
CA ALA A 208 3.92 21.05 -3.39
C ALA A 208 5.39 21.30 -3.02
N CYS A 209 6.36 20.67 -3.69
CA CYS A 209 7.78 20.92 -3.46
C CYS A 209 8.19 22.31 -3.94
N LYS A 210 9.13 22.94 -3.22
CA LYS A 210 9.62 24.30 -3.55
C LYS A 210 10.32 24.39 -4.92
N SER A 211 10.88 23.30 -5.41
CA SER A 211 11.58 23.22 -6.69
C SER A 211 11.63 21.79 -7.22
N VAL A 212 11.90 21.65 -8.53
CA VAL A 212 12.17 20.33 -9.16
C VAL A 212 13.28 19.59 -8.43
N ASN A 213 14.30 20.29 -7.95
CA ASN A 213 15.44 19.67 -7.27
C ASN A 213 15.04 19.09 -5.90
N GLU A 214 14.19 19.77 -5.15
CA GLU A 214 13.61 19.20 -3.91
C GLU A 214 12.72 18.01 -4.19
N GLY A 215 11.92 18.03 -5.24
CA GLY A 215 11.16 16.87 -5.70
C GLY A 215 12.04 15.68 -6.09
N ARG A 216 13.17 15.92 -6.77
CA ARG A 216 14.15 14.87 -7.09
C ARG A 216 14.79 14.27 -5.84
N LYS A 217 15.15 15.10 -4.85
CA LYS A 217 15.68 14.62 -3.56
C LYS A 217 14.64 13.74 -2.85
N ALA A 218 13.38 14.16 -2.81
CA ALA A 218 12.29 13.39 -2.22
C ALA A 218 12.12 12.04 -2.93
N ALA A 219 12.13 12.00 -4.26
CA ALA A 219 12.07 10.78 -5.04
C ALA A 219 13.30 9.87 -4.79
N ALA A 220 14.50 10.46 -4.68
CA ALA A 220 15.71 9.70 -4.37
C ALA A 220 15.65 9.06 -2.96
N VAL A 221 15.19 9.79 -1.95
CA VAL A 221 14.98 9.24 -0.60
C VAL A 221 13.95 8.12 -0.63
N ASN A 222 12.86 8.30 -1.37
CA ASN A 222 11.84 7.26 -1.49
C ASN A 222 12.41 5.98 -2.11
N ILE A 223 13.12 6.06 -3.24
CA ILE A 223 13.64 4.88 -3.94
C ILE A 223 14.77 4.19 -3.19
N LEU A 224 15.64 4.94 -2.52
CA LEU A 224 16.83 4.37 -1.87
C LEU A 224 16.54 3.84 -0.46
N PHE A 225 15.59 4.41 0.25
CA PHE A 225 15.34 4.08 1.65
C PHE A 225 13.89 3.62 1.88
N VAL A 226 12.89 4.41 1.48
CA VAL A 226 11.50 4.13 1.85
C VAL A 226 10.98 2.87 1.18
N LEU A 227 11.21 2.69 -0.11
CA LEU A 227 10.76 1.50 -0.84
C LEU A 227 11.39 0.20 -0.32
N PRO A 228 12.72 0.08 -0.12
CA PRO A 228 13.31 -1.12 0.46
C PRO A 228 12.81 -1.43 1.88
N LEU A 229 12.75 -0.42 2.74
CA LEU A 229 12.22 -0.58 4.10
C LEU A 229 10.76 -1.04 4.08
N SER A 230 9.95 -0.43 3.24
CA SER A 230 8.55 -0.80 3.07
C SER A 230 8.37 -2.22 2.52
N ALA A 231 9.21 -2.65 1.56
CA ALA A 231 9.18 -4.01 1.03
C ALA A 231 9.39 -5.05 2.15
N ILE A 232 10.34 -4.79 3.06
CA ILE A 232 10.59 -5.63 4.24
C ILE A 232 9.36 -5.62 5.16
N VAL A 233 8.87 -4.43 5.51
CA VAL A 233 7.75 -4.24 6.44
C VAL A 233 6.48 -4.93 5.96
N VAL A 234 6.16 -4.85 4.68
CA VAL A 234 4.92 -5.45 4.15
C VAL A 234 5.08 -6.92 3.78
N GLY A 235 6.29 -7.41 3.56
CA GLY A 235 6.59 -8.80 3.19
C GLY A 235 6.83 -9.73 4.39
N ASN A 236 7.33 -9.19 5.50
CA ASN A 236 7.87 -9.95 6.62
C ASN A 236 6.88 -10.94 7.25
N ALA A 237 5.61 -10.57 7.38
CA ALA A 237 4.59 -11.46 7.94
C ALA A 237 4.39 -12.73 7.07
N GLY A 238 4.53 -12.60 5.74
CA GLY A 238 4.52 -13.75 4.85
C GLY A 238 5.72 -14.67 5.07
N TRP A 239 6.92 -14.11 5.19
CA TRP A 239 8.14 -14.88 5.45
C TRP A 239 8.10 -15.57 6.83
N LEU A 240 7.65 -14.84 7.87
CA LEU A 240 7.44 -15.41 9.20
C LEU A 240 6.38 -16.50 9.19
N GLY A 241 5.26 -16.28 8.50
CA GLY A 241 4.20 -17.28 8.36
C GLY A 241 4.71 -18.59 7.74
N LYS A 242 5.59 -18.48 6.74
CA LYS A 242 6.23 -19.67 6.16
C LYS A 242 7.16 -20.38 7.13
N ALA A 243 8.00 -19.63 7.85
CA ALA A 243 8.87 -20.21 8.87
C ALA A 243 8.08 -20.89 9.99
N ILE A 244 7.01 -20.27 10.50
CA ILE A 244 6.13 -20.83 11.53
C ILE A 244 5.39 -22.07 11.00
N SER A 245 4.86 -22.04 9.77
CA SER A 245 4.21 -23.19 9.14
C SER A 245 5.18 -24.37 8.96
N THR A 246 6.46 -24.11 8.74
CA THR A 246 7.50 -25.17 8.68
C THR A 246 7.84 -25.71 10.07
N LEU A 247 7.92 -24.82 11.08
CA LEU A 247 8.21 -25.18 12.47
C LEU A 247 7.07 -25.93 13.13
N SER A 248 5.84 -25.47 12.93
CA SER A 248 4.62 -25.95 13.60
C SER A 248 3.44 -25.91 12.64
N PRO A 249 3.27 -26.95 11.79
CA PRO A 249 2.17 -27.03 10.82
C PRO A 249 0.77 -27.03 11.45
N ASP A 250 0.67 -27.39 12.73
CA ASP A 250 -0.59 -27.39 13.50
C ASP A 250 -1.06 -25.97 13.83
N ILE A 251 -0.13 -25.01 13.92
CA ILE A 251 -0.43 -23.61 14.24
C ILE A 251 -0.77 -22.82 12.97
N ILE A 252 0.05 -22.95 11.93
CA ILE A 252 -0.22 -22.38 10.61
C ILE A 252 -0.20 -23.51 9.60
N SER A 253 -1.38 -23.93 9.15
CA SER A 253 -1.49 -24.94 8.09
C SER A 253 -0.82 -24.44 6.80
N PRO A 254 -0.14 -25.32 6.05
CA PRO A 254 0.34 -25.00 4.71
C PRO A 254 -0.77 -24.55 3.74
N ASN A 255 -2.02 -24.88 4.04
CA ASN A 255 -3.20 -24.50 3.26
C ASN A 255 -3.90 -23.23 3.78
N THR A 256 -3.31 -22.53 4.76
CA THR A 256 -3.85 -21.25 5.24
C THR A 256 -3.92 -20.26 4.07
N SER A 257 -5.03 -19.53 3.98
CA SER A 257 -5.22 -18.51 2.94
C SER A 257 -4.09 -17.46 3.00
N PRO A 258 -3.34 -17.25 1.91
CA PRO A 258 -2.28 -16.26 1.90
C PRO A 258 -2.76 -14.85 2.27
N ASP A 259 -4.00 -14.49 1.93
CA ASP A 259 -4.58 -13.18 2.23
C ASP A 259 -4.79 -12.93 3.73
N GLU A 260 -4.87 -13.98 4.55
CA GLU A 260 -5.06 -13.87 6.01
C GLU A 260 -3.74 -13.93 6.79
N ILE A 261 -2.63 -14.28 6.13
CA ILE A 261 -1.37 -14.61 6.79
C ILE A 261 -0.83 -13.48 7.67
N PHE A 262 -1.04 -12.22 7.28
CA PHE A 262 -0.60 -11.07 8.09
C PHE A 262 -1.27 -11.05 9.46
N VAL A 263 -2.59 -11.19 9.49
CA VAL A 263 -3.38 -11.16 10.73
C VAL A 263 -3.10 -12.40 11.57
N VAL A 264 -3.01 -13.57 10.94
CA VAL A 264 -2.70 -14.85 11.60
C VAL A 264 -1.33 -14.78 12.27
N VAL A 265 -0.28 -14.37 11.56
CA VAL A 265 1.07 -14.24 12.14
C VAL A 265 1.07 -13.21 13.27
N ALA A 266 0.48 -12.03 13.05
CA ALA A 266 0.42 -11.01 14.08
C ALA A 266 -0.27 -11.51 15.35
N SER A 267 -1.37 -12.25 15.25
CA SER A 267 -2.09 -12.80 16.41
C SER A 267 -1.31 -13.88 17.17
N ILE A 268 -0.47 -14.67 16.48
CA ILE A 268 0.32 -15.75 17.07
C ILE A 268 1.55 -15.20 17.82
N VAL A 269 2.29 -14.27 17.18
CA VAL A 269 3.59 -13.87 17.70
C VAL A 269 3.53 -12.70 18.68
N THR A 270 2.40 -11.96 18.75
CA THR A 270 2.30 -10.76 19.59
C THR A 270 1.33 -10.95 20.77
N SER A 271 1.57 -10.20 21.87
CA SER A 271 0.60 -10.07 22.95
C SER A 271 -0.59 -9.19 22.54
N PRO A 272 -1.75 -9.26 23.23
CA PRO A 272 -2.97 -8.55 22.83
C PRO A 272 -2.76 -7.03 22.59
N GLY A 273 -2.00 -6.34 23.43
CA GLY A 273 -1.73 -4.90 23.27
C GLY A 273 -0.86 -4.60 22.04
N VAL A 274 0.17 -5.42 21.80
CA VAL A 274 1.04 -5.30 20.62
C VAL A 274 0.27 -5.65 19.34
N PHE A 275 -0.57 -6.69 19.38
CA PHE A 275 -1.48 -7.03 18.29
C PHE A 275 -2.35 -5.84 17.90
N GLY A 276 -3.01 -5.22 18.89
CA GLY A 276 -3.84 -4.04 18.67
C GLY A 276 -3.07 -2.89 18.02
N PHE A 277 -1.82 -2.64 18.45
CA PHE A 277 -0.96 -1.63 17.85
C PHE A 277 -0.59 -1.96 16.39
N VAL A 278 -0.23 -3.20 16.07
CA VAL A 278 0.09 -3.65 14.71
C VAL A 278 -1.13 -3.52 13.80
N MET A 279 -2.31 -3.89 14.28
CA MET A 279 -3.55 -3.77 13.53
C MET A 279 -3.96 -2.31 13.32
N ALA A 280 -3.77 -1.46 14.32
CA ALA A 280 -3.98 -0.01 14.17
C ALA A 280 -3.04 0.60 13.13
N ALA A 281 -1.77 0.18 13.10
CA ALA A 281 -0.81 0.61 12.08
C ALA A 281 -1.21 0.16 10.67
N LEU A 282 -1.69 -1.08 10.52
CA LEU A 282 -2.23 -1.57 9.25
C LEU A 282 -3.44 -0.76 8.78
N THR A 283 -4.38 -0.50 9.70
CA THR A 283 -5.58 0.30 9.42
C THR A 283 -5.20 1.72 9.00
N ALA A 284 -4.27 2.35 9.70
CA ALA A 284 -3.75 3.67 9.38
C ALA A 284 -3.13 3.72 7.98
N ALA A 285 -2.34 2.71 7.60
CA ALA A 285 -1.72 2.62 6.27
C ALA A 285 -2.76 2.45 5.14
N LEU A 286 -3.81 1.67 5.36
CA LEU A 286 -4.89 1.52 4.39
C LEU A 286 -5.70 2.82 4.26
N MET A 287 -5.95 3.51 5.38
CA MET A 287 -6.67 4.77 5.43
C MET A 287 -5.92 5.88 4.68
N SER A 288 -4.60 5.98 4.83
CA SER A 288 -3.70 6.88 4.10
C SER A 288 -3.81 6.76 2.57
N THR A 289 -4.05 5.56 2.07
CA THR A 289 -4.26 5.36 0.64
C THR A 289 -5.61 5.91 0.18
N VAL A 290 -6.65 5.66 0.95
CA VAL A 290 -8.02 6.06 0.60
C VAL A 290 -8.19 7.58 0.68
N ASP A 291 -7.67 8.22 1.72
CA ASP A 291 -7.78 9.68 1.91
C ASP A 291 -7.04 10.46 0.82
N THR A 292 -5.86 9.99 0.44
CA THR A 292 -5.11 10.55 -0.70
C THR A 292 -5.90 10.47 -2.00
N LEU A 293 -6.55 9.33 -2.27
CA LEU A 293 -7.32 9.13 -3.49
C LEU A 293 -8.60 9.98 -3.50
N ILE A 294 -9.29 10.10 -2.37
CA ILE A 294 -10.48 10.96 -2.24
C ILE A 294 -10.10 12.42 -2.52
N ASN A 295 -9.03 12.90 -1.89
CA ASN A 295 -8.57 14.27 -2.08
C ASN A 295 -8.13 14.56 -3.52
N ALA A 296 -7.42 13.62 -4.14
CA ALA A 296 -7.02 13.72 -5.54
C ALA A 296 -8.21 13.66 -6.51
N THR A 297 -9.21 12.83 -6.22
CA THR A 297 -10.45 12.75 -7.00
C THR A 297 -11.22 14.06 -6.92
N ALA A 298 -11.34 14.64 -5.72
CA ALA A 298 -11.98 15.95 -5.52
C ALA A 298 -11.24 17.06 -6.30
N ALA A 299 -9.89 17.04 -6.30
CA ALA A 299 -9.09 18.00 -7.06
C ALA A 299 -9.33 17.91 -8.57
N ILE A 300 -9.38 16.70 -9.14
CA ILE A 300 -9.72 16.50 -10.56
C ILE A 300 -11.15 16.95 -10.84
N PHE A 301 -12.10 16.56 -9.98
CA PHE A 301 -13.50 16.92 -10.17
C PHE A 301 -13.71 18.44 -10.20
N ILE A 302 -13.08 19.18 -9.27
CA ILE A 302 -13.21 20.64 -9.19
C ILE A 302 -12.49 21.35 -10.35
N ASN A 303 -11.35 20.81 -10.80
CA ASN A 303 -10.56 21.51 -11.84
C ASN A 303 -10.97 21.13 -13.26
N ASP A 304 -11.51 19.93 -13.49
CA ASP A 304 -11.59 19.35 -14.83
C ASP A 304 -13.03 18.96 -15.25
N VAL A 305 -14.01 19.04 -14.31
CA VAL A 305 -15.45 18.87 -14.56
C VAL A 305 -16.18 20.17 -14.38
#